data_7fa40916dfa7dac7aafc9c7b8ce5c59f
#
_entry.id   7fa40916dfa7dac7aafc9c7b8ce5c59f
#
_cell.length_a   1.000
_cell.length_b   1.000
_cell.length_c   1.000
_cell.angle_alpha   90.00
_cell.angle_beta   90.00
_cell.angle_gamma   90.00
#
_symmetry.space_group_name_H-M   'P 1'
#
loop_
_entity.id
_entity.type
_entity.pdbx_description
1 polymer ?
#
loop_
_entity_poly.entity_id
_entity_poly.type
_entity_poly.pdbx_seq_one_letter_code
_entity_poly.pdbx_strand_id
1 'polypeptide(L)'
;MQRSTLNKSVLVLVVLFISAVFLSMIRAFLMAIFLAGLFSALVHPLYRRLEAWFGGRRTPASLTTLLVITFFVLLPLTGLMGVVTTQAIKVGESVKPWVQEQVASPGTLFAKLEALPFYDEIQPYRDLILQKTGEMVGKISAFLIESLQAATVGTVNFLFMTLVMLYTMFFFLMDGEKLIQKILYYLPLEDEDERRMLDRFTSVARATLKGTAVIGLLQGGLAGAAFAVVGIPSAVFWGVIMVLLSVLPGIGTALVWIPAAVILAAKGLWPQAI
;
A
#
# COMPACT_ATOMS: atom_id res chain seq x y z
N MET A 1 -40.79 24.14 -32.98
CA MET A 1 -40.44 22.94 -32.22
C MET A 1 -38.96 22.59 -32.23
N GLN A 2 -38.19 22.79 -33.32
CA GLN A 2 -36.76 22.43 -33.38
C GLN A 2 -35.82 23.19 -32.41
N ARG A 3 -36.02 24.45 -32.13
CA ARG A 3 -35.12 25.22 -31.22
C ARG A 3 -35.15 24.74 -29.78
N SER A 4 -36.29 24.25 -29.25
CA SER A 4 -36.38 23.76 -27.89
C SER A 4 -35.66 22.40 -27.70
N THR A 5 -35.65 21.56 -28.71
CA THR A 5 -34.97 20.26 -28.73
C THR A 5 -33.45 20.45 -28.83
N LEU A 6 -33.01 21.39 -29.66
CA LEU A 6 -31.59 21.75 -29.84
C LEU A 6 -31.02 22.32 -28.52
N ASN A 7 -31.75 23.20 -27.85
CA ASN A 7 -31.33 23.76 -26.55
C ASN A 7 -31.24 22.69 -25.47
N LYS A 8 -32.20 21.73 -25.45
CA LYS A 8 -32.15 20.59 -24.51
C LYS A 8 -30.95 19.67 -24.78
N SER A 9 -30.64 19.37 -26.03
CA SER A 9 -29.49 18.54 -26.39
C SER A 9 -28.17 19.21 -26.06
N VAL A 10 -28.04 20.50 -26.30
CA VAL A 10 -26.85 21.28 -25.92
C VAL A 10 -26.71 21.30 -24.40
N LEU A 11 -27.79 21.52 -23.65
CA LEU A 11 -27.76 21.51 -22.18
C LEU A 11 -27.31 20.15 -21.64
N VAL A 12 -27.83 19.04 -22.18
CA VAL A 12 -27.43 17.70 -21.77
C VAL A 12 -25.95 17.45 -22.08
N LEU A 13 -25.46 17.87 -23.26
CA LEU A 13 -24.03 17.74 -23.59
C LEU A 13 -23.15 18.55 -22.67
N VAL A 14 -23.53 19.77 -22.33
CA VAL A 14 -22.79 20.61 -21.38
C VAL A 14 -22.75 19.99 -20.00
N VAL A 15 -23.89 19.47 -19.51
CA VAL A 15 -23.96 18.78 -18.22
C VAL A 15 -23.10 17.53 -18.20
N LEU A 16 -23.15 16.71 -19.27
CA LEU A 16 -22.30 15.52 -19.38
C LEU A 16 -20.81 15.88 -19.42
N PHE A 17 -20.45 16.94 -20.16
CA PHE A 17 -19.07 17.40 -20.24
C PHE A 17 -18.58 17.89 -18.87
N ILE A 18 -19.33 18.73 -18.18
CA ILE A 18 -19.01 19.22 -16.83
C ILE A 18 -18.89 18.06 -15.85
N SER A 19 -19.83 17.11 -15.92
CA SER A 19 -19.79 15.90 -15.07
C SER A 19 -18.56 15.05 -15.34
N ALA A 20 -18.17 14.87 -16.61
CA ALA A 20 -16.99 14.11 -16.98
C ALA A 20 -15.70 14.80 -16.48
N VAL A 21 -15.59 16.12 -16.62
CA VAL A 21 -14.47 16.91 -16.09
C VAL A 21 -14.43 16.80 -14.56
N PHE A 22 -15.56 16.97 -13.90
CA PHE A 22 -15.66 16.85 -12.46
C PHE A 22 -15.24 15.46 -11.95
N LEU A 23 -15.77 14.39 -12.56
CA LEU A 23 -15.40 13.01 -12.26
C LEU A 23 -13.90 12.75 -12.47
N SER A 24 -13.33 13.32 -13.53
CA SER A 24 -11.89 13.24 -13.79
C SER A 24 -11.06 13.91 -12.69
N MET A 25 -11.49 15.05 -12.20
CA MET A 25 -10.81 15.79 -11.12
C MET A 25 -10.89 15.04 -9.78
N ILE A 26 -12.04 14.49 -9.43
CA ILE A 26 -12.21 13.80 -8.14
C ILE A 26 -11.73 12.34 -8.16
N ARG A 27 -11.45 11.77 -9.34
CA ARG A 27 -11.02 10.39 -9.49
C ARG A 27 -9.88 9.99 -8.55
N ALA A 28 -8.90 10.88 -8.39
CA ALA A 28 -7.77 10.66 -7.49
C ALA A 28 -8.19 10.50 -6.01
N PHE A 29 -9.29 11.16 -5.61
CA PHE A 29 -9.78 11.15 -4.24
C PHE A 29 -10.80 10.04 -3.97
N LEU A 30 -11.39 9.44 -5.02
CA LEU A 30 -12.42 8.42 -4.85
C LEU A 30 -11.96 7.24 -4.01
N MET A 31 -10.71 6.80 -4.19
CA MET A 31 -10.14 5.72 -3.40
C MET A 31 -10.01 6.12 -1.92
N ALA A 32 -9.54 7.34 -1.62
CA ALA A 32 -9.42 7.83 -0.25
C ALA A 32 -10.79 7.96 0.41
N ILE A 33 -11.81 8.45 -0.31
CA ILE A 33 -13.20 8.56 0.17
C ILE A 33 -13.80 7.17 0.40
N PHE A 34 -13.59 6.24 -0.52
CA PHE A 34 -14.07 4.86 -0.39
C PHE A 34 -13.44 4.17 0.83
N LEU A 35 -12.12 4.27 0.99
CA LEU A 35 -11.42 3.74 2.16
C LEU A 35 -11.89 4.40 3.45
N ALA A 36 -12.15 5.72 3.44
CA ALA A 36 -12.70 6.42 4.59
C ALA A 36 -14.06 5.84 5.00
N GLY A 37 -14.94 5.54 4.05
CA GLY A 37 -16.23 4.89 4.30
C GLY A 37 -16.05 3.49 4.90
N LEU A 38 -15.16 2.69 4.32
CA LEU A 38 -14.88 1.34 4.78
C LEU A 38 -14.31 1.32 6.20
N PHE A 39 -13.28 2.13 6.47
CA PHE A 39 -12.68 2.25 7.80
C PHE A 39 -13.65 2.84 8.81
N SER A 40 -14.46 3.85 8.42
CA SER A 40 -15.48 4.42 9.30
C SER A 40 -16.50 3.35 9.73
N ALA A 41 -16.96 2.50 8.81
CA ALA A 41 -17.87 1.40 9.13
C ALA A 41 -17.22 0.36 10.06
N LEU A 42 -15.93 0.07 9.87
CA LEU A 42 -15.17 -0.87 10.70
C LEU A 42 -15.03 -0.37 12.15
N VAL A 43 -14.68 0.90 12.32
CA VAL A 43 -14.40 1.48 13.65
C VAL A 43 -15.62 2.13 14.28
N HIS A 44 -16.78 2.13 13.62
CA HIS A 44 -18.01 2.66 14.14
C HIS A 44 -18.40 2.12 15.53
N PRO A 45 -18.17 0.82 15.86
CA PRO A 45 -18.41 0.32 17.22
C PRO A 45 -17.49 0.99 18.27
N LEU A 46 -16.24 1.29 17.92
CA LEU A 46 -15.32 2.02 18.79
C LEU A 46 -15.76 3.46 18.96
N TYR A 47 -16.12 4.13 17.87
CA TYR A 47 -16.67 5.48 17.89
C TYR A 47 -17.89 5.58 18.80
N ARG A 48 -18.86 4.68 18.70
CA ARG A 48 -20.05 4.67 19.55
C ARG A 48 -19.72 4.51 21.04
N ARG A 49 -18.73 3.68 21.40
CA ARG A 49 -18.28 3.55 22.79
C ARG A 49 -17.67 4.86 23.30
N LEU A 50 -16.84 5.51 22.48
CA LEU A 50 -16.23 6.80 22.81
C LEU A 50 -17.30 7.92 22.89
N GLU A 51 -18.28 7.93 21.98
CA GLU A 51 -19.40 8.87 22.01
C GLU A 51 -20.20 8.76 23.32
N ALA A 52 -20.49 7.54 23.76
CA ALA A 52 -21.14 7.28 25.04
C ALA A 52 -20.27 7.76 26.21
N TRP A 53 -18.95 7.52 26.15
CA TRP A 53 -18.01 7.97 27.19
C TRP A 53 -17.88 9.50 27.26
N PHE A 54 -17.95 10.20 26.13
CA PHE A 54 -17.98 11.67 26.06
C PHE A 54 -19.37 12.29 26.25
N GLY A 55 -20.33 11.53 26.78
CA GLY A 55 -21.69 12.04 27.06
C GLY A 55 -22.48 12.44 25.81
N GLY A 56 -22.32 11.72 24.71
CA GLY A 56 -23.02 11.96 23.43
C GLY A 56 -22.39 13.05 22.56
N ARG A 57 -21.22 13.56 22.92
CA ARG A 57 -20.50 14.57 22.12
C ARG A 57 -19.80 13.93 20.93
N ARG A 58 -20.33 14.13 19.72
CA ARG A 58 -19.86 13.51 18.47
C ARG A 58 -18.47 13.95 18.04
N THR A 59 -18.18 15.24 18.12
CA THR A 59 -16.88 15.80 17.66
C THR A 59 -15.69 15.25 18.43
N PRO A 60 -15.64 15.30 19.80
CA PRO A 60 -14.50 14.74 20.52
C PRO A 60 -14.41 13.21 20.36
N ALA A 61 -15.53 12.49 20.28
CA ALA A 61 -15.54 11.07 20.03
C ALA A 61 -14.92 10.72 18.67
N SER A 62 -15.29 11.45 17.61
CA SER A 62 -14.72 11.26 16.27
C SER A 62 -13.23 11.57 16.24
N LEU A 63 -12.80 12.70 16.80
CA LEU A 63 -11.38 13.06 16.88
C LEU A 63 -10.55 12.02 17.65
N THR A 64 -11.04 11.57 18.80
CA THR A 64 -10.36 10.54 19.59
C THR A 64 -10.30 9.21 18.82
N THR A 65 -11.38 8.82 18.13
CA THR A 65 -11.38 7.62 17.28
C THR A 65 -10.33 7.73 16.19
N LEU A 66 -10.23 8.87 15.50
CA LEU A 66 -9.23 9.11 14.47
C LEU A 66 -7.82 9.09 15.03
N LEU A 67 -7.58 9.74 16.18
CA LEU A 67 -6.27 9.71 16.83
C LEU A 67 -5.83 8.30 17.20
N VAL A 68 -6.74 7.49 17.76
CA VAL A 68 -6.46 6.08 18.09
C VAL A 68 -6.08 5.31 16.84
N ILE A 69 -6.84 5.43 15.77
CA ILE A 69 -6.56 4.70 14.52
C ILE A 69 -5.26 5.19 13.90
N THR A 70 -5.08 6.50 13.80
CA THR A 70 -3.87 7.11 13.26
C THR A 70 -2.65 6.62 14.03
N PHE A 71 -2.71 6.58 15.35
CA PHE A 71 -1.63 6.07 16.18
C PHE A 71 -1.37 4.59 15.93
N PHE A 72 -2.42 3.76 15.91
CA PHE A 72 -2.28 2.31 15.68
C PHE A 72 -1.85 1.94 14.26
N VAL A 73 -2.15 2.76 13.26
CA VAL A 73 -1.79 2.50 11.86
C VAL A 73 -0.49 3.20 11.48
N LEU A 74 -0.36 4.51 11.79
CA LEU A 74 0.82 5.27 11.36
C LEU A 74 2.07 4.94 12.15
N LEU A 75 1.95 4.61 13.45
CA LEU A 75 3.14 4.31 14.28
C LEU A 75 3.89 3.06 13.78
N PRO A 76 3.24 1.91 13.55
CA PRO A 76 3.93 0.77 12.96
C PRO A 76 4.38 1.03 11.52
N LEU A 77 3.62 1.80 10.73
CA LEU A 77 3.99 2.12 9.36
C LEU A 77 5.25 3.02 9.30
N THR A 78 5.36 4.02 10.17
CA THR A 78 6.56 4.86 10.26
C THR A 78 7.76 4.08 10.78
N GLY A 79 7.55 3.18 11.74
CA GLY A 79 8.58 2.25 12.21
C GLY A 79 9.10 1.36 11.09
N LEU A 80 8.19 0.80 10.29
CA LEU A 80 8.54 -0.01 9.11
C LEU A 80 9.31 0.81 8.08
N MET A 81 8.83 2.00 7.74
CA MET A 81 9.54 2.88 6.79
C MET A 81 10.96 3.21 7.28
N GLY A 82 11.14 3.49 8.58
CA GLY A 82 12.45 3.72 9.17
C GLY A 82 13.37 2.51 9.01
N VAL A 83 12.89 1.31 9.28
CA VAL A 83 13.68 0.07 9.14
C VAL A 83 13.98 -0.24 7.67
N VAL A 84 13.00 -0.12 6.78
CA VAL A 84 13.22 -0.35 5.34
C VAL A 84 14.22 0.66 4.78
N THR A 85 14.10 1.94 5.16
CA THR A 85 15.04 2.98 4.72
C THR A 85 16.45 2.71 5.23
N THR A 86 16.62 2.40 6.51
CA THR A 86 17.96 2.09 7.06
C THR A 86 18.56 0.83 6.46
N GLN A 87 17.76 -0.19 6.16
CA GLN A 87 18.24 -1.39 5.50
C GLN A 87 18.54 -1.14 4.01
N ALA A 88 17.72 -0.36 3.30
CA ALA A 88 17.98 0.02 1.92
C ALA A 88 19.29 0.82 1.79
N ILE A 89 19.56 1.75 2.73
CA ILE A 89 20.83 2.48 2.79
C ILE A 89 22.00 1.51 3.03
N LYS A 90 21.89 0.60 3.99
CA LYS A 90 22.95 -0.40 4.28
C LYS A 90 23.22 -1.32 3.09
N VAL A 91 22.18 -1.78 2.39
CA VAL A 91 22.32 -2.56 1.16
C VAL A 91 22.98 -1.71 0.08
N GLY A 92 22.56 -0.47 -0.11
CA GLY A 92 23.17 0.45 -1.05
C GLY A 92 24.67 0.70 -0.76
N GLU A 93 25.01 0.90 0.52
CA GLU A 93 26.42 1.07 0.96
C GLU A 93 27.23 -0.22 0.78
N SER A 94 26.63 -1.38 0.95
CA SER A 94 27.31 -2.68 0.75
C SER A 94 27.49 -3.04 -0.73
N VAL A 95 26.51 -2.66 -1.56
CA VAL A 95 26.52 -2.94 -3.01
C VAL A 95 27.39 -1.92 -3.75
N LYS A 96 27.44 -0.68 -3.30
CA LYS A 96 28.21 0.40 -3.96
C LYS A 96 29.71 0.09 -4.12
N PRO A 97 30.45 -0.35 -3.09
CA PRO A 97 31.85 -0.76 -3.23
C PRO A 97 32.01 -1.94 -4.20
N TRP A 98 31.13 -2.94 -4.09
CA TRP A 98 31.15 -4.10 -4.98
C TRP A 98 30.92 -3.70 -6.44
N VAL A 99 29.93 -2.82 -6.71
CA VAL A 99 29.68 -2.29 -8.07
C VAL A 99 30.87 -1.47 -8.56
N GLN A 100 31.44 -0.59 -7.71
CA GLN A 100 32.58 0.24 -8.06
C GLN A 100 33.83 -0.62 -8.36
N GLU A 101 34.06 -1.67 -7.58
CA GLU A 101 35.14 -2.60 -7.79
C GLU A 101 34.99 -3.39 -9.10
N GLN A 102 33.77 -3.82 -9.43
CA GLN A 102 33.46 -4.52 -10.68
C GLN A 102 33.52 -3.59 -11.90
N VAL A 103 33.15 -2.33 -11.77
CA VAL A 103 33.22 -1.32 -12.84
C VAL A 103 34.68 -0.84 -13.03
N ALA A 104 35.41 -0.64 -11.93
CA ALA A 104 36.81 -0.16 -11.98
C ALA A 104 37.79 -1.25 -12.39
N SER A 105 37.49 -2.51 -12.13
CA SER A 105 38.39 -3.64 -12.43
C SER A 105 37.60 -4.82 -13.00
N PRO A 106 37.14 -4.73 -14.26
CA PRO A 106 36.45 -5.84 -14.92
C PRO A 106 37.26 -7.14 -14.96
N GLY A 107 38.58 -7.03 -14.83
CA GLY A 107 39.51 -8.16 -14.81
C GLY A 107 39.39 -9.08 -13.59
N THR A 108 38.89 -8.62 -12.45
CA THR A 108 38.76 -9.44 -11.24
C THR A 108 37.66 -10.48 -11.33
N LEU A 109 36.59 -10.18 -12.06
CA LEU A 109 35.54 -11.15 -12.39
C LEU A 109 36.09 -12.24 -13.32
N PHE A 110 36.87 -11.85 -14.31
CA PHE A 110 37.45 -12.79 -15.26
C PHE A 110 38.55 -13.64 -14.63
N ALA A 111 39.39 -13.08 -13.74
CA ALA A 111 40.35 -13.85 -12.99
C ALA A 111 39.71 -14.96 -12.12
N LYS A 112 38.52 -14.75 -11.61
CA LYS A 112 37.72 -15.78 -10.91
C LYS A 112 37.05 -16.76 -11.88
N LEU A 113 36.66 -16.32 -13.07
CA LEU A 113 36.11 -17.17 -14.12
C LEU A 113 37.20 -18.02 -14.81
N GLU A 114 38.41 -17.50 -14.96
CA GLU A 114 39.60 -18.25 -15.46
C GLU A 114 39.93 -19.46 -14.60
N ALA A 115 39.56 -19.44 -13.32
CA ALA A 115 39.73 -20.59 -12.43
C ALA A 115 38.68 -21.69 -12.60
N LEU A 116 37.66 -21.49 -13.45
CA LEU A 116 36.60 -22.48 -13.70
C LEU A 116 36.97 -23.41 -14.85
N PRO A 117 36.67 -24.72 -14.75
CA PRO A 117 37.03 -25.73 -15.74
C PRO A 117 36.38 -25.57 -17.13
N PHE A 118 35.48 -24.60 -17.29
CA PHE A 118 34.72 -24.30 -18.53
C PHE A 118 35.09 -22.95 -19.14
N TYR A 119 36.21 -22.36 -18.78
CA TYR A 119 36.60 -21.00 -19.21
C TYR A 119 36.74 -20.87 -20.72
N ASP A 120 37.33 -21.89 -21.39
CA ASP A 120 37.57 -21.89 -22.84
C ASP A 120 36.26 -21.77 -23.65
N GLU A 121 35.15 -22.27 -23.14
CA GLU A 121 33.84 -22.17 -23.79
C GLU A 121 33.19 -20.77 -23.61
N ILE A 122 33.61 -20.04 -22.58
CA ILE A 122 33.06 -18.71 -22.22
C ILE A 122 33.87 -17.58 -22.89
N GLN A 123 35.11 -17.82 -23.21
CA GLN A 123 36.04 -16.84 -23.79
C GLN A 123 35.48 -16.11 -25.04
N PRO A 124 34.81 -16.76 -26.00
CA PRO A 124 34.20 -16.06 -27.15
C PRO A 124 33.13 -15.07 -26.81
N TYR A 125 32.48 -15.20 -25.64
CA TYR A 125 31.38 -14.37 -25.17
C TYR A 125 31.82 -13.29 -24.17
N ARG A 126 33.12 -13.12 -23.94
CA ARG A 126 33.68 -12.20 -22.94
C ARG A 126 33.13 -10.78 -23.09
N ASP A 127 33.19 -10.22 -24.30
CA ASP A 127 32.79 -8.86 -24.56
C ASP A 127 31.26 -8.68 -24.40
N LEU A 128 30.50 -9.68 -24.78
CA LEU A 128 29.05 -9.70 -24.58
C LEU A 128 28.68 -9.75 -23.09
N ILE A 129 29.41 -10.56 -22.30
CA ILE A 129 29.21 -10.67 -20.85
C ILE A 129 29.54 -9.34 -20.16
N LEU A 130 30.65 -8.69 -20.54
CA LEU A 130 31.05 -7.38 -20.03
C LEU A 130 29.99 -6.32 -20.35
N GLN A 131 29.52 -6.27 -21.59
CA GLN A 131 28.48 -5.35 -22.02
C GLN A 131 27.17 -5.58 -21.23
N LYS A 132 26.75 -6.84 -21.15
CA LYS A 132 25.51 -7.19 -20.42
C LYS A 132 25.61 -6.92 -18.92
N THR A 133 26.75 -7.18 -18.32
CA THR A 133 26.99 -6.85 -16.90
C THR A 133 26.96 -5.34 -16.68
N GLY A 134 27.57 -4.55 -17.55
CA GLY A 134 27.51 -3.09 -17.52
C GLY A 134 26.09 -2.56 -17.67
N GLU A 135 25.32 -3.11 -18.63
CA GLU A 135 23.90 -2.78 -18.82
C GLU A 135 23.07 -3.12 -17.56
N MET A 136 23.29 -4.29 -16.94
CA MET A 136 22.59 -4.69 -15.72
C MET A 136 22.92 -3.76 -14.55
N VAL A 137 24.20 -3.43 -14.35
CA VAL A 137 24.63 -2.50 -13.32
C VAL A 137 24.00 -1.11 -13.54
N GLY A 138 23.99 -0.64 -14.80
CA GLY A 138 23.30 0.61 -15.17
C GLY A 138 21.81 0.59 -14.86
N LYS A 139 21.13 -0.50 -15.21
CA LYS A 139 19.69 -0.69 -14.92
C LYS A 139 19.41 -0.75 -13.42
N ILE A 140 20.21 -1.45 -12.64
CA ILE A 140 20.07 -1.53 -11.19
C ILE A 140 20.29 -0.16 -10.56
N SER A 141 21.31 0.58 -11.00
CA SER A 141 21.57 1.95 -10.50
C SER A 141 20.43 2.91 -10.83
N ALA A 142 19.94 2.88 -12.08
CA ALA A 142 18.78 3.69 -12.49
C ALA A 142 17.53 3.32 -11.68
N PHE A 143 17.25 2.03 -11.52
CA PHE A 143 16.13 1.55 -10.71
C PHE A 143 16.23 2.03 -9.25
N LEU A 144 17.40 2.00 -8.63
CA LEU A 144 17.60 2.50 -7.27
C LEU A 144 17.35 3.99 -7.16
N ILE A 145 17.85 4.79 -8.12
CA ILE A 145 17.66 6.25 -8.14
C ILE A 145 16.17 6.58 -8.37
N GLU A 146 15.53 5.95 -9.35
CA GLU A 146 14.10 6.12 -9.64
C GLU A 146 13.23 5.68 -8.46
N SER A 147 13.59 4.59 -7.79
CA SER A 147 12.87 4.11 -6.61
C SER A 147 12.96 5.08 -5.44
N LEU A 148 14.11 5.73 -5.23
CA LEU A 148 14.27 6.76 -4.20
C LEU A 148 13.44 8.01 -4.51
N GLN A 149 13.41 8.46 -5.76
CA GLN A 149 12.58 9.58 -6.20
C GLN A 149 11.08 9.23 -6.10
N ALA A 150 10.69 8.05 -6.58
CA ALA A 150 9.32 7.55 -6.48
C ALA A 150 8.87 7.41 -5.03
N ALA A 151 9.75 6.96 -4.12
CA ALA A 151 9.46 6.87 -2.69
C ALA A 151 9.19 8.25 -2.08
N THR A 152 9.95 9.28 -2.46
CA THR A 152 9.76 10.65 -1.94
C THR A 152 8.44 11.24 -2.40
N VAL A 153 8.15 11.22 -3.70
CA VAL A 153 6.90 11.73 -4.28
C VAL A 153 5.71 10.89 -3.79
N GLY A 154 5.89 9.56 -3.76
CA GLY A 154 4.89 8.62 -3.26
C GLY A 154 4.53 8.88 -1.78
N THR A 155 5.51 9.21 -0.95
CA THR A 155 5.29 9.53 0.47
C THR A 155 4.46 10.80 0.63
N VAL A 156 4.76 11.87 -0.11
CA VAL A 156 3.98 13.12 -0.06
C VAL A 156 2.53 12.87 -0.50
N ASN A 157 2.34 12.15 -1.61
CA ASN A 157 1.02 11.80 -2.10
C ASN A 157 0.27 10.89 -1.11
N PHE A 158 0.95 9.91 -0.52
CA PHE A 158 0.39 9.04 0.51
C PHE A 158 -0.07 9.83 1.73
N LEU A 159 0.76 10.73 2.26
CA LEU A 159 0.40 11.59 3.39
C LEU A 159 -0.79 12.48 3.07
N PHE A 160 -0.81 13.08 1.88
CA PHE A 160 -1.92 13.90 1.43
C PHE A 160 -3.22 13.10 1.31
N MET A 161 -3.18 11.92 0.66
CA MET A 161 -4.35 11.05 0.53
C MET A 161 -4.82 10.49 1.86
N THR A 162 -3.90 10.20 2.79
CA THR A 162 -4.22 9.80 4.16
C THR A 162 -4.93 10.94 4.90
N LEU A 163 -4.48 12.17 4.75
CA LEU A 163 -5.14 13.34 5.34
C LEU A 163 -6.56 13.51 4.78
N VAL A 164 -6.75 13.39 3.47
CA VAL A 164 -8.07 13.42 2.83
C VAL A 164 -8.96 12.29 3.36
N MET A 165 -8.41 11.07 3.48
CA MET A 165 -9.11 9.92 4.03
C MET A 165 -9.56 10.17 5.48
N LEU A 166 -8.65 10.64 6.35
CA LEU A 166 -8.96 10.93 7.76
C LEU A 166 -9.99 12.05 7.90
N TYR A 167 -9.87 13.11 7.09
CA TYR A 167 -10.84 14.20 7.04
C TYR A 167 -12.25 13.70 6.65
N THR A 168 -12.32 12.92 5.58
CA THR A 168 -13.58 12.32 5.14
C THR A 168 -14.16 11.36 6.19
N MET A 169 -13.31 10.55 6.80
CA MET A 169 -13.67 9.61 7.85
C MET A 169 -14.24 10.32 9.09
N PHE A 170 -13.72 11.50 9.43
CA PHE A 170 -14.27 12.34 10.50
C PHE A 170 -15.76 12.61 10.29
N PHE A 171 -16.14 13.07 9.09
CA PHE A 171 -17.54 13.35 8.77
C PHE A 171 -18.40 12.09 8.65
N PHE A 172 -17.82 11.00 8.12
CA PHE A 172 -18.55 9.74 8.03
C PHE A 172 -18.85 9.12 9.40
N LEU A 173 -17.98 9.31 10.39
CA LEU A 173 -18.25 8.89 11.76
C LEU A 173 -19.36 9.74 12.41
N MET A 174 -19.36 11.04 12.16
CA MET A 174 -20.34 11.97 12.75
C MET A 174 -21.70 11.92 12.09
N ASP A 175 -21.73 11.93 10.78
CA ASP A 175 -22.95 12.16 9.99
C ASP A 175 -23.21 11.08 8.93
N GLY A 176 -22.49 9.95 8.99
CA GLY A 176 -22.57 8.88 7.99
C GLY A 176 -24.00 8.33 7.81
N GLU A 177 -24.74 8.14 8.90
CA GLU A 177 -26.13 7.69 8.85
C GLU A 177 -27.03 8.68 8.08
N LYS A 178 -26.87 9.98 8.34
CA LYS A 178 -27.63 11.03 7.64
C LYS A 178 -27.25 11.12 6.18
N LEU A 179 -25.95 10.94 5.88
CA LEU A 179 -25.44 10.97 4.51
C LEU A 179 -26.03 9.81 3.70
N ILE A 180 -26.04 8.60 4.26
CA ILE A 180 -26.63 7.43 3.63
C ILE A 180 -28.11 7.68 3.36
N GLN A 181 -28.89 8.12 4.37
CA GLN A 181 -30.32 8.43 4.20
C GLN A 181 -30.57 9.48 3.11
N LYS A 182 -29.70 10.51 3.03
CA LYS A 182 -29.82 11.54 2.00
C LYS A 182 -29.50 11.00 0.60
N ILE A 183 -28.51 10.12 0.47
CA ILE A 183 -28.19 9.47 -0.80
C ILE A 183 -29.37 8.60 -1.25
N LEU A 184 -29.90 7.80 -0.35
CA LEU A 184 -31.01 6.91 -0.63
C LEU A 184 -32.27 7.69 -1.06
N TYR A 185 -32.57 8.81 -0.41
CA TYR A 185 -33.70 9.67 -0.79
C TYR A 185 -33.68 10.13 -2.25
N TYR A 186 -32.49 10.26 -2.87
CA TYR A 186 -32.35 10.64 -4.29
C TYR A 186 -32.31 9.45 -5.24
N LEU A 187 -32.25 8.22 -4.72
CA LEU A 187 -32.31 7.02 -5.55
C LEU A 187 -33.78 6.64 -5.79
N PRO A 188 -34.20 6.37 -7.01
CA PRO A 188 -35.55 5.91 -7.32
C PRO A 188 -35.72 4.42 -6.97
N LEU A 189 -35.54 4.07 -5.70
CA LEU A 189 -35.68 2.72 -5.17
C LEU A 189 -36.91 2.67 -4.25
N GLU A 190 -37.54 1.49 -4.18
CA GLU A 190 -38.56 1.24 -3.18
C GLU A 190 -37.88 1.00 -1.80
N ASP A 191 -38.57 1.38 -0.72
CA ASP A 191 -38.04 1.29 0.66
C ASP A 191 -37.52 -0.11 1.02
N GLU A 192 -38.12 -1.16 0.45
CA GLU A 192 -37.70 -2.55 0.68
C GLU A 192 -36.38 -2.89 -0.01
N ASP A 193 -36.19 -2.43 -1.24
CA ASP A 193 -34.95 -2.64 -2.02
C ASP A 193 -33.79 -1.84 -1.42
N GLU A 194 -34.07 -0.64 -0.93
CA GLU A 194 -33.13 0.21 -0.22
C GLU A 194 -32.58 -0.49 1.02
N ARG A 195 -33.44 -1.02 1.88
CA ARG A 195 -33.04 -1.78 3.08
C ARG A 195 -32.24 -3.03 2.73
N ARG A 196 -32.70 -3.79 1.74
CA ARG A 196 -31.99 -5.00 1.27
C ARG A 196 -30.60 -4.68 0.73
N MET A 197 -30.47 -3.58 -0.01
CA MET A 197 -29.18 -3.13 -0.54
C MET A 197 -28.22 -2.74 0.57
N LEU A 198 -28.68 -1.97 1.56
CA LEU A 198 -27.88 -1.57 2.73
C LEU A 198 -27.47 -2.77 3.57
N ASP A 199 -28.37 -3.69 3.84
CA ASP A 199 -28.10 -4.90 4.61
C ASP A 199 -27.08 -5.78 3.90
N ARG A 200 -27.22 -5.97 2.58
CA ARG A 200 -26.25 -6.72 1.77
C ARG A 200 -24.89 -6.03 1.77
N PHE A 201 -24.86 -4.72 1.52
CA PHE A 201 -23.61 -3.96 1.52
C PHE A 201 -22.88 -4.08 2.88
N THR A 202 -23.62 -3.84 3.97
CA THR A 202 -23.08 -3.91 5.32
C THR A 202 -22.62 -5.33 5.68
N SER A 203 -23.37 -6.34 5.27
CA SER A 203 -23.03 -7.75 5.50
C SER A 203 -21.77 -8.14 4.73
N VAL A 204 -21.69 -7.81 3.44
CA VAL A 204 -20.50 -8.10 2.60
C VAL A 204 -19.29 -7.33 3.12
N ALA A 205 -19.42 -6.04 3.40
CA ALA A 205 -18.33 -5.23 3.96
C ALA A 205 -17.81 -5.84 5.27
N ARG A 206 -18.71 -6.20 6.18
CA ARG A 206 -18.34 -6.83 7.47
C ARG A 206 -17.69 -8.20 7.29
N ALA A 207 -18.20 -9.02 6.37
CA ALA A 207 -17.64 -10.33 6.06
C ALA A 207 -16.23 -10.20 5.46
N THR A 208 -16.05 -9.27 4.51
CA THR A 208 -14.76 -9.00 3.89
C THR A 208 -13.76 -8.50 4.93
N LEU A 209 -14.14 -7.54 5.78
CA LEU A 209 -13.27 -7.01 6.83
C LEU A 209 -12.86 -8.07 7.85
N LYS A 210 -13.82 -8.91 8.30
CA LYS A 210 -13.50 -10.04 9.18
C LYS A 210 -12.60 -11.04 8.50
N GLY A 211 -12.88 -11.40 7.25
CA GLY A 211 -12.05 -12.30 6.45
C GLY A 211 -10.62 -11.76 6.29
N THR A 212 -10.48 -10.50 5.92
CA THR A 212 -9.16 -9.85 5.80
C THR A 212 -8.41 -9.84 7.14
N ALA A 213 -9.09 -9.55 8.25
CA ALA A 213 -8.46 -9.59 9.57
C ALA A 213 -7.97 -10.99 9.96
N VAL A 214 -8.79 -12.03 9.72
CA VAL A 214 -8.41 -13.43 10.00
C VAL A 214 -7.24 -13.85 9.11
N ILE A 215 -7.32 -13.58 7.80
CA ILE A 215 -6.25 -13.88 6.85
C ILE A 215 -4.96 -13.15 7.27
N GLY A 216 -5.07 -11.87 7.62
CA GLY A 216 -3.94 -11.08 8.07
C GLY A 216 -3.26 -11.62 9.32
N LEU A 217 -4.05 -12.03 10.32
CA LEU A 217 -3.53 -12.67 11.52
C LEU A 217 -2.81 -13.98 11.21
N LEU A 218 -3.38 -14.80 10.33
CA LEU A 218 -2.77 -16.06 9.91
C LEU A 218 -1.48 -15.81 9.13
N GLN A 219 -1.51 -14.92 8.13
CA GLN A 219 -0.33 -14.59 7.32
C GLN A 219 0.79 -13.97 8.14
N GLY A 220 0.48 -12.96 8.95
CA GLY A 220 1.48 -12.30 9.78
C GLY A 220 1.99 -13.20 10.90
N GLY A 221 1.12 -14.05 11.49
CA GLY A 221 1.50 -15.02 12.49
C GLY A 221 2.43 -16.10 11.93
N LEU A 222 2.08 -16.70 10.78
CA LEU A 222 2.90 -17.72 10.12
C LEU A 222 4.24 -17.13 9.64
N ALA A 223 4.20 -15.96 9.00
CA ALA A 223 5.42 -15.31 8.52
C ALA A 223 6.31 -14.84 9.68
N GLY A 224 5.73 -14.33 10.77
CA GLY A 224 6.47 -14.00 11.99
C GLY A 224 7.12 -15.23 12.63
N ALA A 225 6.41 -16.36 12.67
CA ALA A 225 6.96 -17.64 13.13
C ALA A 225 8.10 -18.12 12.22
N ALA A 226 7.92 -18.05 10.89
CA ALA A 226 8.98 -18.38 9.93
C ALA A 226 10.23 -17.49 10.14
N PHE A 227 10.06 -16.18 10.33
CA PHE A 227 11.16 -15.26 10.63
C PHE A 227 11.88 -15.61 11.94
N ALA A 228 11.15 -16.06 12.96
CA ALA A 228 11.76 -16.51 14.21
C ALA A 228 12.61 -17.78 14.01
N VAL A 229 12.12 -18.75 13.23
CA VAL A 229 12.84 -19.99 12.91
C VAL A 229 14.11 -19.71 12.10
N VAL A 230 14.04 -18.77 11.16
CA VAL A 230 15.17 -18.36 10.31
C VAL A 230 16.18 -17.48 11.07
N GLY A 231 15.85 -17.03 12.29
CA GLY A 231 16.71 -16.20 13.12
C GLY A 231 16.72 -14.72 12.74
N ILE A 232 15.68 -14.23 12.08
CA ILE A 232 15.53 -12.79 11.81
C ILE A 232 15.24 -12.07 13.12
N PRO A 233 16.02 -11.05 13.50
CA PRO A 233 15.80 -10.32 14.74
C PRO A 233 14.44 -9.62 14.73
N SER A 234 13.78 -9.55 15.89
CA SER A 234 12.46 -8.93 16.06
C SER A 234 11.37 -9.57 15.21
N ALA A 235 11.38 -10.89 15.03
CA ALA A 235 10.42 -11.64 14.22
C ALA A 235 8.94 -11.34 14.60
N VAL A 236 8.65 -11.20 15.90
CA VAL A 236 7.31 -10.85 16.40
C VAL A 236 6.89 -9.46 15.88
N PHE A 237 7.79 -8.49 15.91
CA PHE A 237 7.53 -7.15 15.38
C PHE A 237 7.18 -7.22 13.89
N TRP A 238 7.97 -7.95 13.10
CA TRP A 238 7.71 -8.13 11.67
C TRP A 238 6.40 -8.87 11.41
N GLY A 239 6.07 -9.86 12.23
CA GLY A 239 4.78 -10.55 12.18
C GLY A 239 3.60 -9.59 12.37
N VAL A 240 3.65 -8.74 13.41
CA VAL A 240 2.62 -7.72 13.67
C VAL A 240 2.51 -6.73 12.52
N ILE A 241 3.63 -6.28 11.98
CA ILE A 241 3.66 -5.39 10.79
C ILE A 241 2.98 -6.06 9.60
N MET A 242 3.25 -7.34 9.34
CA MET A 242 2.61 -8.08 8.25
C MET A 242 1.10 -8.25 8.47
N VAL A 243 0.64 -8.43 9.72
CA VAL A 243 -0.80 -8.40 10.05
C VAL A 243 -1.43 -7.06 9.67
N LEU A 244 -0.79 -5.96 10.03
CA LEU A 244 -1.31 -4.62 9.72
C LEU A 244 -1.30 -4.34 8.22
N LEU A 245 -0.24 -4.70 7.53
CA LEU A 245 -0.10 -4.51 6.09
C LEU A 245 -1.03 -5.44 5.28
N SER A 246 -1.47 -6.56 5.83
CA SER A 246 -2.41 -7.47 5.15
C SER A 246 -3.76 -6.84 4.83
N VAL A 247 -4.10 -5.71 5.46
CA VAL A 247 -5.26 -4.89 5.11
C VAL A 247 -5.17 -4.36 3.67
N LEU A 248 -3.94 -4.26 3.12
CA LEU A 248 -3.69 -3.91 1.72
C LEU A 248 -3.72 -5.18 0.86
N PRO A 249 -4.82 -5.46 0.13
CA PRO A 249 -4.96 -6.70 -0.62
C PRO A 249 -3.92 -6.79 -1.74
N GLY A 250 -3.26 -7.94 -1.82
CA GLY A 250 -2.31 -8.29 -2.89
C GLY A 250 -0.86 -7.86 -2.68
N ILE A 251 -0.57 -6.84 -1.89
CA ILE A 251 0.79 -6.31 -1.73
C ILE A 251 1.25 -6.36 -0.26
N GLY A 252 0.32 -6.31 0.69
CA GLY A 252 0.59 -6.01 2.10
C GLY A 252 1.75 -6.79 2.73
N THR A 253 1.64 -8.09 2.87
CA THR A 253 2.69 -8.92 3.49
C THR A 253 3.95 -9.04 2.61
N ALA A 254 3.80 -8.94 1.28
CA ALA A 254 4.89 -9.03 0.33
C ALA A 254 5.92 -7.91 0.51
N LEU A 255 5.50 -6.72 0.96
CA LEU A 255 6.38 -5.60 1.27
C LEU A 255 7.42 -5.91 2.35
N VAL A 256 7.16 -6.92 3.18
CA VAL A 256 8.08 -7.32 4.27
C VAL A 256 8.87 -8.58 3.91
N TRP A 257 8.18 -9.65 3.49
CA TRP A 257 8.88 -10.92 3.28
C TRP A 257 9.73 -10.94 2.01
N ILE A 258 9.35 -10.22 0.93
CA ILE A 258 10.17 -10.17 -0.29
C ILE A 258 11.53 -9.51 -0.03
N PRO A 259 11.62 -8.30 0.57
CA PRO A 259 12.92 -7.72 0.92
C PRO A 259 13.74 -8.60 1.88
N ALA A 260 13.08 -9.25 2.85
CA ALA A 260 13.75 -10.14 3.78
C ALA A 260 14.37 -11.35 3.05
N ALA A 261 13.62 -12.00 2.15
CA ALA A 261 14.11 -13.10 1.33
C ALA A 261 15.29 -12.69 0.44
N VAL A 262 15.20 -11.52 -0.20
CA VAL A 262 16.28 -10.97 -1.03
C VAL A 262 17.54 -10.72 -0.20
N ILE A 263 17.41 -10.17 1.01
CA ILE A 263 18.56 -9.93 1.90
C ILE A 263 19.20 -11.24 2.35
N LEU A 264 18.41 -12.27 2.67
CA LEU A 264 18.91 -13.58 3.07
C LEU A 264 19.63 -14.27 1.90
N ALA A 265 19.06 -14.22 0.69
CA ALA A 265 19.69 -14.73 -0.51
C ALA A 265 21.03 -14.03 -0.82
N ALA A 266 21.06 -12.69 -0.70
CA ALA A 266 22.29 -11.90 -0.88
C ALA A 266 23.38 -12.23 0.15
N LYS A 267 23.01 -12.68 1.35
CA LYS A 267 23.93 -13.18 2.38
C LYS A 267 24.38 -14.63 2.16
N GLY A 268 23.95 -15.29 1.09
CA GLY A 268 24.28 -16.68 0.79
C GLY A 268 23.49 -17.71 1.62
N LEU A 269 22.48 -17.26 2.35
CA LEU A 269 21.62 -18.10 3.19
C LEU A 269 20.42 -18.63 2.40
N TRP A 270 20.66 -19.27 1.26
CA TRP A 270 19.62 -19.73 0.33
C TRP A 270 18.54 -20.62 0.96
N PRO A 271 18.87 -21.60 1.85
CA PRO A 271 17.84 -22.42 2.49
C PRO A 271 16.89 -21.62 3.38
N GLN A 272 17.32 -20.44 3.82
CA GLN A 272 16.52 -19.56 4.69
C GLN A 272 15.77 -18.49 3.90
N ALA A 273 16.10 -18.30 2.63
CA ALA A 273 15.47 -17.33 1.74
C ALA A 273 14.25 -17.90 0.99
N ILE A 274 14.14 -19.22 0.92
CA ILE A 274 13.05 -19.98 0.30
C ILE A 274 12.02 -20.37 1.34
#